data_a7a39990d7786969db1bb82c69ac3fce
#
_entry.id   a7a39990d7786969db1bb82c69ac3fce
#
_cell.length_a   1.000
_cell.length_b   1.000
_cell.length_c   1.000
_cell.angle_alpha   90.00
_cell.angle_beta   90.00
_cell.angle_gamma   90.00
#
_symmetry.space_group_name_H-M   'P 1'
#
loop_
_entity.id
_entity.type
_entity.pdbx_description
1 polymer ?
#
loop_
_entity_poly.entity_id
_entity_poly.type
_entity_poly.pdbx_seq_one_letter_code
_entity_poly.pdbx_strand_id
1 'polypeptide(L)'
;MGEDESVTANPTVLVVQHDLDSPLAALEPPLAALGVRTVTWHAPSQPPPEAGSFDGLIVLGGIVNPDGTDGDAPLDRERELIADAHARGLPVLGICLGAQLIAQALDGRAERMEAGEVGWVEIEFDEAAESDALLAGAPRRLDVNEWHNYACSPPAGSVVLARSPACVQAFRVGSTTWGLQFHVEVTGPVLE
;
A
#
# COMPACT_ATOMS: atom_id res chain seq x y z
N MET A 1 -6.89 9.40 -44.90
CA MET A 1 -6.00 9.25 -43.77
C MET A 1 -6.90 9.22 -42.56
N GLY A 2 -7.24 8.02 -42.09
CA GLY A 2 -8.00 7.82 -40.86
C GLY A 2 -7.00 7.82 -39.69
N GLU A 3 -7.16 8.74 -38.76
CA GLU A 3 -6.47 8.69 -37.48
C GLU A 3 -7.07 7.51 -36.73
N ASP A 4 -6.26 6.48 -36.51
CA ASP A 4 -6.56 5.35 -35.66
C ASP A 4 -6.47 5.87 -34.19
N GLU A 5 -7.55 6.45 -33.69
CA GLU A 5 -7.72 6.67 -32.26
C GLU A 5 -7.83 5.31 -31.60
N SER A 6 -6.69 4.72 -31.27
CA SER A 6 -6.66 3.62 -30.32
C SER A 6 -7.23 4.13 -29.01
N VAL A 7 -8.50 3.85 -28.74
CA VAL A 7 -9.11 4.05 -27.43
C VAL A 7 -8.33 3.18 -26.45
N THR A 8 -7.32 3.77 -25.82
CA THR A 8 -6.63 3.08 -24.73
C THR A 8 -7.67 2.85 -23.64
N ALA A 9 -7.94 1.58 -23.34
CA ALA A 9 -8.86 1.23 -22.27
C ALA A 9 -8.37 1.88 -20.96
N ASN A 10 -9.30 2.42 -20.16
CA ASN A 10 -8.97 3.00 -18.88
C ASN A 10 -8.23 1.96 -18.01
N PRO A 11 -7.12 2.34 -17.36
CA PRO A 11 -6.36 1.41 -16.53
C PRO A 11 -7.22 0.89 -15.38
N THR A 12 -7.02 -0.37 -15.06
CA THR A 12 -7.72 -1.06 -13.97
C THR A 12 -6.77 -1.28 -12.81
N VAL A 13 -7.14 -0.81 -11.63
CA VAL A 13 -6.42 -1.06 -10.38
C VAL A 13 -7.19 -2.06 -9.54
N LEU A 14 -6.51 -3.15 -9.17
CA LEU A 14 -7.02 -4.09 -8.19
C LEU A 14 -6.79 -3.52 -6.79
N VAL A 15 -7.85 -3.49 -5.98
CA VAL A 15 -7.80 -3.06 -4.58
C VAL A 15 -8.03 -4.28 -3.70
N VAL A 16 -7.03 -4.67 -2.92
CA VAL A 16 -7.16 -5.70 -1.88
C VAL A 16 -7.67 -5.05 -0.62
N GLN A 17 -8.84 -5.44 -0.18
CA GLN A 17 -9.51 -4.93 1.01
C GLN A 17 -9.74 -6.07 2.00
N HIS A 18 -9.22 -5.94 3.23
CA HIS A 18 -9.30 -6.95 4.28
C HIS A 18 -10.57 -6.80 5.12
N ASP A 19 -10.94 -5.56 5.43
CA ASP A 19 -12.08 -5.22 6.27
C ASP A 19 -13.06 -4.30 5.54
N LEU A 20 -14.36 -4.51 5.72
CA LEU A 20 -15.38 -3.68 5.07
C LEU A 20 -15.32 -2.22 5.53
N ASP A 21 -14.84 -1.98 6.74
CA ASP A 21 -14.71 -0.66 7.34
C ASP A 21 -13.39 0.06 6.97
N SER A 22 -12.55 -0.58 6.16
CA SER A 22 -11.27 -0.03 5.66
C SER A 22 -11.29 0.13 4.14
N PRO A 23 -12.16 0.99 3.58
CA PRO A 23 -12.28 1.20 2.13
C PRO A 23 -11.15 2.07 1.59
N LEU A 24 -11.11 2.22 0.26
CA LEU A 24 -10.18 3.10 -0.46
C LEU A 24 -10.34 4.59 -0.10
N ALA A 25 -11.51 5.00 0.34
CA ALA A 25 -11.91 6.31 0.90
C ALA A 25 -11.29 7.52 0.17
N ALA A 26 -10.34 8.25 0.79
CA ALA A 26 -9.75 9.46 0.20
C ALA A 26 -9.03 9.23 -1.14
N LEU A 27 -8.64 8.00 -1.46
CA LEU A 27 -7.97 7.68 -2.72
C LEU A 27 -8.95 7.46 -3.88
N GLU A 28 -10.23 7.18 -3.61
CA GLU A 28 -11.21 6.88 -4.65
C GLU A 28 -11.49 8.07 -5.58
N PRO A 29 -11.78 9.30 -5.08
CA PRO A 29 -12.06 10.44 -5.95
C PRO A 29 -10.91 10.79 -6.92
N PRO A 30 -9.63 10.87 -6.50
CA PRO A 30 -8.55 11.18 -7.41
C PRO A 30 -8.32 10.08 -8.46
N LEU A 31 -8.44 8.80 -8.11
CA LEU A 31 -8.35 7.70 -9.06
C LEU A 31 -9.46 7.78 -10.12
N ALA A 32 -10.69 8.03 -9.69
CA ALA A 32 -11.82 8.21 -10.62
C ALA A 32 -11.63 9.43 -11.55
N ALA A 33 -11.11 10.55 -11.00
CA ALA A 33 -10.83 11.75 -11.80
C ALA A 33 -9.75 11.54 -12.88
N LEU A 34 -8.83 10.59 -12.64
CA LEU A 34 -7.82 10.16 -13.61
C LEU A 34 -8.33 9.08 -14.59
N GLY A 35 -9.61 8.71 -14.51
CA GLY A 35 -10.20 7.67 -15.35
C GLY A 35 -9.75 6.24 -14.96
N VAL A 36 -9.17 6.05 -13.79
CA VAL A 36 -8.79 4.74 -13.30
C VAL A 36 -10.03 3.98 -12.83
N ARG A 37 -10.21 2.77 -13.32
CA ARG A 37 -11.24 1.84 -12.85
C ARG A 37 -10.69 1.01 -11.69
N THR A 38 -11.39 0.99 -10.57
CA THR A 38 -11.04 0.14 -9.43
C THR A 38 -11.89 -1.13 -9.40
N VAL A 39 -11.28 -2.25 -9.04
CA VAL A 39 -11.95 -3.54 -8.79
C VAL A 39 -11.51 -4.00 -7.41
N THR A 40 -12.45 -4.18 -6.49
CA THR A 40 -12.14 -4.59 -5.12
C THR A 40 -12.20 -6.11 -4.98
N TRP A 41 -11.15 -6.67 -4.43
CA TRP A 41 -11.11 -8.04 -3.93
C TRP A 41 -11.19 -8.02 -2.40
N HIS A 42 -12.28 -8.55 -1.87
CA HIS A 42 -12.46 -8.71 -0.41
C HIS A 42 -11.73 -9.98 0.07
N ALA A 43 -10.46 -9.82 0.41
CA ALA A 43 -9.63 -10.90 0.93
C ALA A 43 -9.89 -11.07 2.45
N PRO A 44 -9.89 -12.28 2.97
CA PRO A 44 -9.75 -13.57 2.27
C PRO A 44 -11.10 -14.22 1.91
N SER A 45 -12.22 -13.52 2.08
CA SER A 45 -13.60 -14.07 1.96
C SER A 45 -13.98 -14.48 0.54
N GLN A 46 -13.22 -14.02 -0.46
CA GLN A 46 -13.44 -14.33 -1.88
C GLN A 46 -12.18 -14.95 -2.49
N PRO A 47 -12.30 -15.73 -3.56
CA PRO A 47 -11.12 -16.18 -4.30
C PRO A 47 -10.41 -14.99 -4.94
N PRO A 48 -9.07 -15.02 -5.04
CA PRO A 48 -8.32 -13.96 -5.71
C PRO A 48 -8.71 -13.84 -7.19
N PRO A 49 -8.66 -12.64 -7.78
CA PRO A 49 -8.87 -12.46 -9.21
C PRO A 49 -7.76 -13.17 -10.01
N GLU A 50 -8.05 -13.44 -11.29
CA GLU A 50 -7.05 -14.01 -12.19
C GLU A 50 -5.86 -13.06 -12.36
N ALA A 51 -4.65 -13.63 -12.31
CA ALA A 51 -3.42 -12.89 -12.58
C ALA A 51 -3.47 -12.29 -14.00
N GLY A 52 -3.15 -10.99 -14.12
CA GLY A 52 -3.14 -10.28 -15.40
C GLY A 52 -4.43 -9.52 -15.74
N SER A 53 -5.44 -9.54 -14.89
CA SER A 53 -6.68 -8.80 -15.10
C SER A 53 -6.63 -7.32 -14.66
N PHE A 54 -5.46 -6.79 -14.26
CA PHE A 54 -5.28 -5.43 -13.75
C PHE A 54 -3.94 -4.84 -14.17
N ASP A 55 -3.86 -3.50 -14.14
CA ASP A 55 -2.72 -2.67 -14.54
C ASP A 55 -1.99 -2.06 -13.33
N GLY A 56 -2.53 -2.19 -12.13
CA GLY A 56 -1.93 -1.73 -10.87
C GLY A 56 -2.58 -2.40 -9.67
N LEU A 57 -1.93 -2.34 -8.53
CA LEU A 57 -2.35 -2.99 -7.28
C LEU A 57 -2.30 -2.01 -6.11
N ILE A 58 -3.39 -1.92 -5.35
CA ILE A 58 -3.42 -1.27 -4.04
C ILE A 58 -3.78 -2.33 -3.00
N VAL A 59 -2.96 -2.46 -1.95
CA VAL A 59 -3.23 -3.35 -0.82
C VAL A 59 -3.47 -2.48 0.41
N LEU A 60 -4.69 -2.49 0.90
CA LEU A 60 -5.12 -1.66 2.02
C LEU A 60 -4.67 -2.22 3.37
N GLY A 61 -4.92 -1.46 4.43
CA GLY A 61 -4.78 -1.88 5.81
C GLY A 61 -5.76 -2.98 6.20
N GLY A 62 -5.56 -3.52 7.40
CA GLY A 62 -6.43 -4.55 7.97
C GLY A 62 -6.05 -4.83 9.42
N ILE A 63 -6.98 -5.47 10.15
CA ILE A 63 -6.80 -5.81 11.58
C ILE A 63 -5.99 -7.08 11.81
N VAL A 64 -5.78 -7.91 10.76
CA VAL A 64 -5.03 -9.16 10.86
C VAL A 64 -3.53 -8.90 11.00
N ASN A 65 -2.85 -9.74 11.78
CA ASN A 65 -1.41 -9.64 11.95
C ASN A 65 -0.63 -10.22 10.75
N PRO A 66 0.43 -9.56 10.27
CA PRO A 66 1.20 -10.01 9.12
C PRO A 66 1.96 -11.31 9.35
N ASP A 67 2.14 -11.74 10.61
CA ASP A 67 2.82 -12.99 10.98
C ASP A 67 1.86 -14.18 11.16
N GLY A 68 0.55 -13.97 10.98
CA GLY A 68 -0.46 -15.01 11.10
C GLY A 68 -0.72 -15.51 12.54
N THR A 69 -0.28 -14.75 13.57
CA THR A 69 -0.41 -15.17 14.98
C THR A 69 -1.84 -15.19 15.49
N ASP A 70 -2.76 -14.50 14.82
CA ASP A 70 -4.18 -14.46 15.22
C ASP A 70 -4.99 -15.68 14.76
N GLY A 71 -4.33 -16.64 14.10
CA GLY A 71 -4.98 -17.85 13.59
C GLY A 71 -5.91 -17.60 12.41
N ASP A 72 -5.86 -16.40 11.86
CA ASP A 72 -6.69 -15.95 10.75
C ASP A 72 -6.08 -16.29 9.38
N ALA A 73 -6.85 -15.99 8.36
CA ALA A 73 -6.64 -16.41 7.00
C ALA A 73 -5.20 -16.27 6.49
N PRO A 74 -4.75 -17.25 5.71
CA PRO A 74 -3.41 -17.20 5.15
C PRO A 74 -3.28 -15.99 4.21
N LEU A 75 -2.38 -15.05 4.55
CA LEU A 75 -2.02 -13.89 3.73
C LEU A 75 -1.03 -14.27 2.58
N ASP A 76 -0.84 -15.55 2.36
CA ASP A 76 0.11 -16.05 1.34
C ASP A 76 -0.32 -15.67 -0.07
N ARG A 77 -1.63 -15.70 -0.34
CA ARG A 77 -2.17 -15.31 -1.66
C ARG A 77 -1.94 -13.84 -1.98
N GLU A 78 -2.03 -12.98 -0.99
CA GLU A 78 -1.74 -11.56 -1.17
C GLU A 78 -0.26 -11.31 -1.39
N ARG A 79 0.62 -12.03 -0.66
CA ARG A 79 2.07 -11.99 -0.87
C ARG A 79 2.45 -12.48 -2.27
N GLU A 80 1.86 -13.60 -2.73
CA GLU A 80 2.06 -14.11 -4.10
C GLU A 80 1.61 -13.07 -5.15
N LEU A 81 0.45 -12.43 -4.94
CA LEU A 81 -0.09 -11.42 -5.82
C LEU A 81 0.81 -10.17 -5.89
N ILE A 82 1.30 -9.72 -4.74
CA ILE A 82 2.24 -8.59 -4.63
C ILE A 82 3.54 -8.91 -5.38
N ALA A 83 4.11 -10.10 -5.14
CA ALA A 83 5.35 -10.52 -5.79
C ALA A 83 5.19 -10.62 -7.31
N ASP A 84 4.07 -11.16 -7.82
CA ASP A 84 3.76 -11.21 -9.26
C ASP A 84 3.62 -9.80 -9.85
N ALA A 85 2.82 -8.93 -9.21
CA ALA A 85 2.63 -7.55 -9.67
C ALA A 85 3.97 -6.78 -9.73
N HIS A 86 4.80 -6.90 -8.69
CA HIS A 86 6.14 -6.32 -8.64
C HIS A 86 7.04 -6.85 -9.77
N ALA A 87 7.10 -8.18 -9.95
CA ALA A 87 7.93 -8.82 -10.98
C ALA A 87 7.51 -8.40 -12.40
N ARG A 88 6.24 -8.11 -12.61
CA ARG A 88 5.68 -7.57 -13.87
C ARG A 88 5.94 -6.07 -14.05
N GLY A 89 6.51 -5.38 -13.06
CA GLY A 89 6.74 -3.94 -13.08
C GLY A 89 5.47 -3.09 -12.98
N LEU A 90 4.37 -3.65 -12.50
CA LEU A 90 3.13 -2.91 -12.27
C LEU A 90 3.28 -1.95 -11.08
N PRO A 91 2.58 -0.80 -11.09
CA PRO A 91 2.47 0.04 -9.91
C PRO A 91 1.81 -0.72 -8.75
N VAL A 92 2.48 -0.74 -7.59
CA VAL A 92 1.99 -1.37 -6.36
C VAL A 92 2.07 -0.36 -5.22
N LEU A 93 0.97 -0.17 -4.50
CA LEU A 93 0.89 0.63 -3.29
C LEU A 93 0.35 -0.22 -2.15
N GLY A 94 1.11 -0.35 -1.08
CA GLY A 94 0.64 -0.96 0.18
C GLY A 94 0.48 0.08 1.27
N ILE A 95 -0.61 -0.01 2.04
CA ILE A 95 -0.93 0.88 3.16
C ILE A 95 -1.06 0.04 4.43
N CYS A 96 -0.37 0.41 5.49
CA CYS A 96 -0.35 -0.25 6.80
C CYS A 96 -0.04 -1.76 6.66
N LEU A 97 -1.01 -2.66 6.84
CA LEU A 97 -0.85 -4.10 6.59
C LEU A 97 -0.32 -4.36 5.17
N GLY A 98 -0.82 -3.63 4.17
CA GLY A 98 -0.34 -3.76 2.78
C GLY A 98 1.14 -3.45 2.62
N ALA A 99 1.68 -2.45 3.34
CA ALA A 99 3.12 -2.16 3.35
C ALA A 99 3.92 -3.28 4.01
N GLN A 100 3.40 -3.86 5.08
CA GLN A 100 4.00 -5.00 5.78
C GLN A 100 4.04 -6.25 4.89
N LEU A 101 2.96 -6.50 4.13
CA LEU A 101 2.89 -7.61 3.16
C LEU A 101 3.84 -7.39 1.98
N ILE A 102 4.01 -6.16 1.49
CA ILE A 102 5.03 -5.82 0.47
C ILE A 102 6.42 -6.14 0.99
N ALA A 103 6.75 -5.71 2.22
CA ALA A 103 8.04 -6.02 2.80
C ALA A 103 8.29 -7.54 2.83
N GLN A 104 7.32 -8.32 3.33
CA GLN A 104 7.43 -9.78 3.40
C GLN A 104 7.50 -10.47 2.03
N ALA A 105 6.67 -10.03 1.08
CA ALA A 105 6.61 -10.61 -0.27
C ALA A 105 7.91 -10.44 -1.07
N LEU A 106 8.72 -9.43 -0.70
CA LEU A 106 9.95 -9.04 -1.42
C LEU A 106 11.21 -9.25 -0.58
N ASP A 107 11.24 -10.26 0.31
CA ASP A 107 12.37 -10.65 1.15
C ASP A 107 12.75 -9.68 2.27
N GLY A 108 11.88 -8.77 2.65
CA GLY A 108 11.95 -7.98 3.87
C GLY A 108 11.21 -8.67 5.03
N ARG A 109 10.80 -7.88 6.05
CA ARG A 109 10.09 -8.39 7.22
C ARG A 109 9.05 -7.39 7.73
N ALA A 110 8.07 -7.91 8.45
CA ALA A 110 7.20 -7.15 9.34
C ALA A 110 7.34 -7.77 10.74
N GLU A 111 7.70 -6.95 11.72
CA GLU A 111 8.04 -7.41 13.07
C GLU A 111 7.21 -6.66 14.09
N ARG A 112 6.77 -7.38 15.13
CA ARG A 112 5.98 -6.77 16.20
C ARG A 112 6.82 -5.77 16.98
N MET A 113 6.27 -4.57 17.17
CA MET A 113 6.89 -3.51 17.94
C MET A 113 6.69 -3.73 19.45
N GLU A 114 7.59 -3.19 20.27
CA GLU A 114 7.43 -3.17 21.74
C GLU A 114 6.26 -2.24 22.13
N ALA A 115 6.12 -1.10 21.45
CA ALA A 115 4.98 -0.20 21.54
C ALA A 115 4.54 0.19 20.12
N GLY A 116 3.26 0.03 19.81
CA GLY A 116 2.68 0.44 18.53
C GLY A 116 2.55 1.96 18.42
N GLU A 117 2.31 2.45 17.23
CA GLU A 117 1.95 3.84 16.96
C GLU A 117 0.45 3.93 16.70
N VAL A 118 -0.24 4.81 17.44
CA VAL A 118 -1.69 5.03 17.34
C VAL A 118 -2.00 6.51 17.47
N GLY A 119 -2.79 7.05 16.56
CA GLY A 119 -3.18 8.46 16.52
C GLY A 119 -2.35 9.29 15.54
N TRP A 120 -2.23 10.58 15.79
CA TRP A 120 -1.46 11.49 14.95
C TRP A 120 0.00 11.49 15.39
N VAL A 121 0.89 11.13 14.47
CA VAL A 121 2.35 11.01 14.68
C VAL A 121 3.07 11.85 13.65
N GLU A 122 4.02 12.67 14.10
CA GLU A 122 4.91 13.40 13.18
C GLU A 122 5.90 12.42 12.52
N ILE A 123 5.91 12.39 11.21
CA ILE A 123 6.92 11.70 10.41
C ILE A 123 7.84 12.69 9.70
N GLU A 124 9.06 12.25 9.39
CA GLU A 124 10.03 13.02 8.63
C GLU A 124 10.34 12.32 7.31
N PHE A 125 10.18 13.04 6.20
CA PHE A 125 10.54 12.55 4.87
C PHE A 125 12.04 12.70 4.63
N ASP A 126 12.67 11.64 4.13
CA ASP A 126 14.08 11.63 3.73
C ASP A 126 14.28 12.45 2.43
N GLU A 127 15.51 12.88 2.13
CA GLU A 127 15.83 13.60 0.89
C GLU A 127 15.42 12.83 -0.38
N ALA A 128 15.44 11.50 -0.30
CA ALA A 128 15.00 10.64 -1.41
C ALA A 128 13.53 10.83 -1.80
N ALA A 129 12.68 11.30 -0.88
CA ALA A 129 11.27 11.57 -1.15
C ALA A 129 11.07 12.80 -2.04
N GLU A 130 12.00 13.76 -2.03
CA GLU A 130 11.88 15.02 -2.81
C GLU A 130 11.79 14.76 -4.33
N SER A 131 12.44 13.69 -4.81
CA SER A 131 12.42 13.28 -6.22
C SER A 131 11.68 11.96 -6.47
N ASP A 132 11.02 11.43 -5.47
CA ASP A 132 10.27 10.19 -5.59
C ASP A 132 8.98 10.38 -6.38
N ALA A 133 8.63 9.42 -7.25
CA ALA A 133 7.50 9.56 -8.16
C ALA A 133 6.14 9.65 -7.44
N LEU A 134 6.02 9.09 -6.21
CA LEU A 134 4.80 9.13 -5.42
C LEU A 134 4.79 10.29 -4.42
N LEU A 135 5.94 10.60 -3.81
CA LEU A 135 6.02 11.48 -2.65
C LEU A 135 6.64 12.85 -2.94
N ALA A 136 7.02 13.14 -4.20
CA ALA A 136 7.54 14.46 -4.58
C ALA A 136 6.53 15.57 -4.23
N GLY A 137 7.01 16.58 -3.52
CA GLY A 137 6.18 17.70 -3.04
C GLY A 137 5.60 17.50 -1.64
N ALA A 138 5.81 16.34 -1.00
CA ALA A 138 5.50 16.19 0.42
C ALA A 138 6.34 17.17 1.27
N PRO A 139 5.77 17.75 2.34
CA PRO A 139 6.53 18.61 3.25
C PRO A 139 7.58 17.77 3.98
N ARG A 140 8.67 18.40 4.44
CA ARG A 140 9.74 17.70 5.18
C ARG A 140 9.22 16.95 6.42
N ARG A 141 8.19 17.48 7.07
CA ARG A 141 7.50 16.87 8.21
C ARG A 141 6.00 16.96 8.03
N LEU A 142 5.32 15.91 8.47
CA LEU A 142 3.86 15.81 8.37
C LEU A 142 3.32 14.99 9.55
N ASP A 143 2.24 15.46 10.14
CA ASP A 143 1.45 14.65 11.06
C ASP A 143 0.56 13.72 10.24
N VAL A 144 0.70 12.40 10.46
CA VAL A 144 -0.05 11.37 9.77
C VAL A 144 -0.82 10.51 10.74
N ASN A 145 -1.87 9.86 10.27
CA ASN A 145 -2.65 8.93 11.08
C ASN A 145 -1.96 7.57 11.11
N GLU A 146 -1.73 7.06 12.31
CA GLU A 146 -1.11 5.76 12.58
C GLU A 146 -2.04 4.86 13.37
N TRP A 147 -2.08 3.57 13.00
CA TRP A 147 -2.77 2.54 13.75
C TRP A 147 -2.12 1.19 13.49
N HIS A 148 -0.94 0.96 14.08
CA HIS A 148 -0.22 -0.29 13.87
C HIS A 148 0.61 -0.73 15.06
N ASN A 149 0.78 -2.06 15.19
CA ASN A 149 1.63 -2.73 16.18
C ASN A 149 2.81 -3.49 15.53
N TYR A 150 2.93 -3.42 14.21
CA TYR A 150 4.00 -4.04 13.43
C TYR A 150 4.70 -2.98 12.61
N ALA A 151 6.02 -3.09 12.51
CA ALA A 151 6.86 -2.22 11.70
C ALA A 151 7.47 -2.97 10.52
N CYS A 152 7.62 -2.26 9.41
CA CYS A 152 8.30 -2.78 8.23
C CYS A 152 9.82 -2.70 8.40
N SER A 153 10.49 -3.82 8.08
CA SER A 153 11.90 -3.85 7.71
C SER A 153 11.97 -4.10 6.20
N PRO A 154 12.07 -3.05 5.37
CA PRO A 154 12.02 -3.19 3.92
C PRO A 154 13.15 -4.09 3.39
N PRO A 155 12.96 -4.74 2.21
CA PRO A 155 13.97 -5.59 1.61
C PRO A 155 15.26 -4.83 1.29
N ALA A 156 16.37 -5.58 1.18
CA ALA A 156 17.66 -4.99 0.84
C ALA A 156 17.61 -4.27 -0.52
N GLY A 157 18.19 -3.07 -0.60
CA GLY A 157 18.14 -2.24 -1.81
C GLY A 157 16.91 -1.36 -1.96
N SER A 158 15.98 -1.41 -1.00
CA SER A 158 14.89 -0.44 -0.94
C SER A 158 15.38 0.97 -0.66
N VAL A 159 14.64 1.94 -1.18
CA VAL A 159 14.81 3.35 -0.82
C VAL A 159 13.85 3.67 0.31
N VAL A 160 14.36 4.06 1.47
CA VAL A 160 13.53 4.58 2.56
C VAL A 160 13.19 6.03 2.24
N LEU A 161 11.91 6.39 2.40
CA LEU A 161 11.35 7.66 1.99
C LEU A 161 10.85 8.49 3.18
N ALA A 162 10.43 7.84 4.27
CA ALA A 162 10.01 8.52 5.50
C ALA A 162 10.23 7.65 6.74
N ARG A 163 10.36 8.32 7.90
CA ARG A 163 10.53 7.68 9.21
C ARG A 163 9.75 8.44 10.29
N SER A 164 9.28 7.67 11.28
CA SER A 164 8.98 8.19 12.63
C SER A 164 10.18 7.93 13.55
N PRO A 165 10.16 8.41 14.78
CA PRO A 165 11.15 8.00 15.79
C PRO A 165 11.17 6.49 16.07
N ALA A 166 10.06 5.78 15.79
CA ALA A 166 9.89 4.38 16.10
C ALA A 166 10.27 3.44 14.94
N CYS A 167 9.95 3.81 13.69
CA CYS A 167 10.16 2.88 12.56
C CYS A 167 10.21 3.57 11.18
N VAL A 168 10.39 2.76 10.14
CA VAL A 168 10.25 3.17 8.74
C VAL A 168 8.77 3.39 8.45
N GLN A 169 8.44 4.56 7.89
CA GLN A 169 7.08 4.98 7.58
C GLN A 169 6.75 4.91 6.08
N ALA A 170 7.74 5.11 5.24
CA ALA A 170 7.58 4.94 3.80
C ALA A 170 8.83 4.37 3.17
N PHE A 171 8.65 3.50 2.18
CA PHE A 171 9.75 2.93 1.40
C PHE A 171 9.31 2.62 -0.02
N ARG A 172 10.30 2.51 -0.93
CA ARG A 172 10.10 2.07 -2.31
C ARG A 172 11.04 0.92 -2.66
N VAL A 173 10.50 -0.08 -3.34
CA VAL A 173 11.24 -1.21 -3.91
C VAL A 173 11.24 -1.08 -5.42
N GLY A 174 12.42 -1.08 -6.04
CA GLY A 174 12.53 -0.83 -7.47
C GLY A 174 12.01 0.56 -7.85
N SER A 175 11.24 0.66 -8.92
CA SER A 175 10.69 1.93 -9.45
C SER A 175 9.17 2.06 -9.31
N THR A 176 8.45 0.99 -8.95
CA THR A 176 7.00 0.92 -9.08
C THR A 176 6.27 0.37 -7.85
N THR A 177 6.97 0.05 -6.75
CA THR A 177 6.35 -0.55 -5.57
C THR A 177 6.63 0.29 -4.33
N TRP A 178 5.57 0.81 -3.69
CA TRP A 178 5.65 1.65 -2.49
C TRP A 178 4.91 1.02 -1.32
N GLY A 179 5.51 1.09 -0.14
CA GLY A 179 4.87 0.79 1.14
C GLY A 179 4.77 2.05 1.99
N LEU A 180 3.58 2.37 2.47
CA LEU A 180 3.28 3.42 3.44
C LEU A 180 2.75 2.77 4.71
N GLN A 181 3.41 2.96 5.84
CA GLN A 181 2.95 2.40 7.12
C GLN A 181 1.75 3.20 7.66
N PHE A 182 1.73 4.49 7.41
CA PHE A 182 0.66 5.40 7.82
C PHE A 182 -0.54 5.37 6.85
N HIS A 183 -1.68 5.86 7.33
CA HIS A 183 -2.94 5.89 6.61
C HIS A 183 -3.12 7.19 5.84
N VAL A 184 -3.10 7.13 4.51
CA VAL A 184 -3.38 8.26 3.59
C VAL A 184 -4.82 8.24 3.08
N GLU A 185 -5.49 7.11 3.21
CA GLU A 185 -6.86 6.89 2.74
C GLU A 185 -7.91 7.34 3.76
N VAL A 186 -7.53 7.49 5.01
CA VAL A 186 -8.47 7.79 6.10
C VAL A 186 -9.07 9.19 5.96
N THR A 187 -10.38 9.28 6.14
CA THR A 187 -11.14 10.54 6.18
C THR A 187 -11.82 10.72 7.54
N GLY A 188 -12.23 11.95 7.89
CA GLY A 188 -12.90 12.25 9.15
C GLY A 188 -14.02 11.26 9.54
N PRO A 189 -14.92 10.85 8.64
CA PRO A 189 -15.97 9.87 8.92
C PRO A 189 -15.48 8.45 9.27
N VAL A 190 -14.25 8.09 8.91
CA VAL A 190 -13.67 6.77 9.22
C VAL A 190 -13.03 6.76 10.61
N LEU A 191 -12.77 7.95 11.19
CA LEU A 191 -12.18 8.12 12.53
C LEU A 191 -13.23 8.23 13.65
N GLU A 192 -14.54 8.28 13.33
CA GLU A 192 -15.66 8.35 14.28
C GLU A 192 -16.23 6.95 14.58
#